data_4d1da2f9b6aa4ddd11146214cc918c40
#
_entry.id   4d1da2f9b6aa4ddd11146214cc918c40
#
_cell.length_a   1.000
_cell.length_b   1.000
_cell.length_c   1.000
_cell.angle_alpha   90.00
_cell.angle_beta   90.00
_cell.angle_gamma   90.00
#
_symmetry.space_group_name_H-M   'P 1'
#
loop_
_entity.id
_entity.type
_entity.pdbx_description
1 polymer ?
#
loop_
_entity_poly.entity_id
_entity_poly.type
_entity_poly.pdbx_seq_one_letter_code
_entity_poly.pdbx_strand_id
1 'polypeptide(L)'
;MNYILIVFLAYVLHLLLKLNWISTAVVLVFLMITQYFHRRKSNGFKAERQRFLDVSLYIDTLLYSFLKEKKIIRAFEDVKSTLEPGTMRDVVSKAIEHMMLTFDETQVFVDAMKIIEDEYKCNRIVSVHEFMAHAEYYGGDIEESAKILLEDKSAWERRVLHNIEERQRMFKQIILSVVMSVIISGIILYLPILNMDISSNIIVQILSVVLVIMDDMIILWGQKFLETDYLSIDLLPDDEKHAKKLDEYRNYNPAKVFKTSLLMAVIPTIITGYLLYKGRSWPAVVAMGITLVMLNQHRIGHRLMKKNLIAEVKSAFPKWLMDLALLIQSENVQVAIQKSREHVPVILKDEVELLVNRLEVEPESSRPYHRFLDCLKLPEINAAMGMLYAVSIGNSGSCGSQIDELITKNLEMLDVSDTARLKDKTAGMYLLFLAPVITASFKLIVDMAVFLLSFLAYKVS
;
A
#
# COMPACT_ATOMS: atom_id res chain seq x y z
N MET A 1 -0.29 -16.78 -21.83
CA MET A 1 -0.36 -18.26 -22.03
C MET A 1 -0.79 -18.51 -23.47
N ASN A 2 -0.24 -19.49 -24.16
CA ASN A 2 -0.65 -19.78 -25.55
C ASN A 2 -1.99 -20.51 -25.54
N TYR A 3 -2.84 -20.31 -26.55
CA TYR A 3 -4.15 -20.99 -26.65
C TYR A 3 -4.04 -22.52 -26.57
N ILE A 4 -2.95 -23.09 -27.08
CA ILE A 4 -2.64 -24.52 -26.98
C ILE A 4 -2.55 -24.96 -25.51
N LEU A 5 -1.94 -24.14 -24.64
CA LEU A 5 -1.81 -24.44 -23.22
C LEU A 5 -3.16 -24.39 -22.47
N ILE A 6 -4.10 -23.54 -22.92
CA ILE A 6 -5.47 -23.49 -22.38
C ILE A 6 -6.24 -24.76 -22.71
N VAL A 7 -6.16 -25.19 -23.98
CA VAL A 7 -6.78 -26.43 -24.39
C VAL A 7 -6.20 -27.62 -23.63
N PHE A 8 -4.89 -27.66 -23.47
CA PHE A 8 -4.22 -28.68 -22.66
C PHE A 8 -4.68 -28.63 -21.18
N LEU A 9 -4.76 -27.45 -20.58
CA LEU A 9 -5.25 -27.29 -19.21
C LEU A 9 -6.72 -27.75 -19.07
N ALA A 10 -7.59 -27.37 -20.02
CA ALA A 10 -8.98 -27.82 -20.01
C ALA A 10 -9.09 -29.36 -20.14
N TYR A 11 -8.20 -29.97 -20.93
CA TYR A 11 -8.14 -31.43 -21.04
C TYR A 11 -7.65 -32.10 -19.74
N VAL A 12 -6.65 -31.52 -19.06
CA VAL A 12 -6.20 -32.00 -17.73
C VAL A 12 -7.34 -31.89 -16.71
N LEU A 13 -8.07 -30.77 -16.68
CA LEU A 13 -9.24 -30.59 -15.81
C LEU A 13 -10.36 -31.57 -16.14
N HIS A 14 -10.60 -31.85 -17.42
CA HIS A 14 -11.56 -32.89 -17.87
C HIS A 14 -11.21 -34.23 -17.26
N LEU A 15 -9.94 -34.65 -17.31
CA LEU A 15 -9.49 -35.91 -16.72
C LEU A 15 -9.59 -35.87 -15.20
N LEU A 16 -9.02 -34.86 -14.52
CA LEU A 16 -8.95 -34.81 -13.04
C LEU A 16 -10.33 -34.76 -12.39
N LEU A 17 -11.25 -33.97 -12.93
CA LEU A 17 -12.58 -33.76 -12.35
C LEU A 17 -13.67 -34.64 -13.01
N LYS A 18 -13.28 -35.61 -13.87
CA LYS A 18 -14.20 -36.46 -14.65
C LYS A 18 -15.35 -35.65 -15.26
N LEU A 19 -15.02 -34.50 -15.87
CA LEU A 19 -16.02 -33.63 -16.49
C LEU A 19 -16.64 -34.31 -17.73
N ASN A 20 -17.93 -34.11 -17.95
CA ASN A 20 -18.53 -34.43 -19.24
C ASN A 20 -18.12 -33.44 -20.33
N TRP A 21 -18.32 -33.77 -21.61
CA TRP A 21 -17.91 -32.90 -22.72
C TRP A 21 -18.56 -31.50 -22.69
N ILE A 22 -19.81 -31.39 -22.20
CA ILE A 22 -20.53 -30.11 -22.09
C ILE A 22 -19.84 -29.25 -21.00
N SER A 23 -19.59 -29.80 -19.81
CA SER A 23 -18.88 -29.12 -18.72
C SER A 23 -17.48 -28.68 -19.12
N THR A 24 -16.77 -29.56 -19.88
CA THR A 24 -15.43 -29.24 -20.41
C THR A 24 -15.49 -28.09 -21.42
N ALA A 25 -16.48 -28.06 -22.30
CA ALA A 25 -16.66 -26.96 -23.24
C ALA A 25 -16.94 -25.63 -22.51
N VAL A 26 -17.79 -25.64 -21.49
CA VAL A 26 -18.05 -24.44 -20.66
C VAL A 26 -16.76 -23.93 -20.00
N VAL A 27 -15.99 -24.80 -19.37
CA VAL A 27 -14.69 -24.46 -18.75
C VAL A 27 -13.73 -23.89 -19.78
N LEU A 28 -13.61 -24.52 -20.93
CA LEU A 28 -12.72 -24.06 -22.01
C LEU A 28 -13.10 -22.66 -22.51
N VAL A 29 -14.38 -22.41 -22.77
CA VAL A 29 -14.87 -21.10 -23.22
C VAL A 29 -14.57 -20.04 -22.12
N PHE A 30 -14.82 -20.36 -20.85
CA PHE A 30 -14.54 -19.46 -19.75
C PHE A 30 -13.05 -19.13 -19.65
N LEU A 31 -12.16 -20.13 -19.69
CA LEU A 31 -10.71 -19.92 -19.65
C LEU A 31 -10.20 -19.13 -20.87
N MET A 32 -10.82 -19.28 -22.05
CA MET A 32 -10.48 -18.45 -23.22
C MET A 32 -10.84 -16.99 -23.02
N ILE A 33 -12.00 -16.71 -22.41
CA ILE A 33 -12.44 -15.33 -22.11
C ILE A 33 -11.51 -14.70 -21.05
N THR A 34 -11.22 -15.41 -19.95
CA THR A 34 -10.40 -14.88 -18.86
C THR A 34 -8.94 -14.74 -19.24
N GLN A 35 -8.45 -15.45 -20.25
CA GLN A 35 -7.09 -15.30 -20.79
C GLN A 35 -6.75 -13.85 -21.19
N TYR A 36 -7.70 -13.10 -21.74
CA TYR A 36 -7.50 -11.70 -22.09
C TYR A 36 -7.18 -10.87 -20.83
N PHE A 37 -7.95 -11.09 -19.76
CA PHE A 37 -7.74 -10.40 -18.47
C PHE A 37 -6.42 -10.80 -17.82
N HIS A 38 -6.05 -12.08 -17.84
CA HIS A 38 -4.76 -12.57 -17.34
C HIS A 38 -3.56 -11.91 -18.04
N ARG A 39 -3.61 -11.79 -19.38
CA ARG A 39 -2.57 -11.12 -20.17
C ARG A 39 -2.48 -9.63 -19.80
N ARG A 40 -3.62 -8.95 -19.72
CA ARG A 40 -3.67 -7.53 -19.37
C ARG A 40 -3.05 -7.28 -18.01
N LYS A 41 -3.41 -8.07 -16.99
CA LYS A 41 -2.89 -7.96 -15.64
C LYS A 41 -1.39 -8.25 -15.55
N SER A 42 -0.93 -9.30 -16.23
CA SER A 42 0.49 -9.63 -16.32
C SER A 42 1.32 -8.53 -16.97
N ASN A 43 0.80 -7.90 -18.03
CA ASN A 43 1.47 -6.79 -18.68
C ASN A 43 1.47 -5.53 -17.82
N GLY A 44 0.35 -5.24 -17.11
CA GLY A 44 0.28 -4.15 -16.15
C GLY A 44 1.33 -4.26 -15.06
N PHE A 45 1.48 -5.45 -14.46
CA PHE A 45 2.53 -5.69 -13.46
C PHE A 45 3.95 -5.42 -14.01
N LYS A 46 4.24 -5.88 -15.25
CA LYS A 46 5.55 -5.64 -15.87
C LYS A 46 5.78 -4.15 -16.12
N ALA A 47 4.76 -3.44 -16.59
CA ALA A 47 4.83 -2.01 -16.85
C ALA A 47 5.07 -1.22 -15.55
N GLU A 48 4.35 -1.51 -14.47
CA GLU A 48 4.54 -0.82 -13.18
C GLU A 48 5.92 -1.11 -12.57
N ARG A 49 6.40 -2.36 -12.67
CA ARG A 49 7.75 -2.70 -12.24
C ARG A 49 8.81 -1.94 -13.05
N GLN A 50 8.66 -1.87 -14.38
CA GLN A 50 9.60 -1.14 -15.24
C GLN A 50 9.58 0.35 -14.91
N ARG A 51 8.39 0.94 -14.74
CA ARG A 51 8.22 2.33 -14.34
C ARG A 51 8.96 2.66 -13.03
N PHE A 52 8.90 1.76 -12.05
CA PHE A 52 9.65 1.89 -10.80
C PHE A 52 11.17 1.84 -11.04
N LEU A 53 11.65 0.88 -11.84
CA LEU A 53 13.08 0.75 -12.14
C LEU A 53 13.62 1.95 -12.90
N ASP A 54 12.84 2.50 -13.85
CA ASP A 54 13.20 3.69 -14.62
C ASP A 54 13.34 4.91 -13.69
N VAL A 55 12.42 5.10 -12.73
CA VAL A 55 12.52 6.17 -11.73
C VAL A 55 13.71 5.97 -10.81
N SER A 56 13.97 4.74 -10.37
CA SER A 56 15.14 4.43 -9.54
C SER A 56 16.46 4.77 -10.25
N LEU A 57 16.59 4.36 -11.50
CA LEU A 57 17.76 4.67 -12.34
C LEU A 57 17.87 6.18 -12.64
N TYR A 58 16.73 6.84 -12.90
CA TYR A 58 16.67 8.28 -13.12
C TYR A 58 17.26 9.06 -11.94
N ILE A 59 16.79 8.77 -10.72
CA ILE A 59 17.26 9.46 -9.50
C ILE A 59 18.77 9.25 -9.28
N ASP A 60 19.24 8.01 -9.40
CA ASP A 60 20.67 7.72 -9.24
C ASP A 60 21.53 8.49 -10.24
N THR A 61 21.20 8.36 -11.52
CA THR A 61 21.99 8.98 -12.59
C THR A 61 21.96 10.50 -12.45
N LEU A 62 20.79 11.07 -12.12
CA LEU A 62 20.62 12.50 -11.96
C LEU A 62 21.47 13.05 -10.82
N LEU A 63 21.41 12.43 -9.63
CA LEU A 63 22.17 12.87 -8.45
C LEU A 63 23.67 12.71 -8.66
N TYR A 64 24.15 11.56 -9.18
CA TYR A 64 25.57 11.37 -9.43
C TYR A 64 26.13 12.31 -10.49
N SER A 65 25.38 12.58 -11.57
CA SER A 65 25.81 13.52 -12.59
C SER A 65 25.81 14.96 -12.06
N PHE A 66 24.79 15.34 -11.28
CA PHE A 66 24.72 16.65 -10.67
C PHE A 66 25.86 16.90 -9.65
N LEU A 67 26.21 15.91 -8.85
CA LEU A 67 27.38 15.99 -7.94
C LEU A 67 28.68 16.26 -8.68
N LYS A 68 28.82 15.66 -9.87
CA LYS A 68 30.05 15.82 -10.69
C LYS A 68 30.11 17.18 -11.39
N GLU A 69 29.04 17.58 -12.06
CA GLU A 69 29.03 18.72 -12.97
C GLU A 69 28.49 20.01 -12.30
N LYS A 70 27.71 19.86 -11.20
CA LYS A 70 27.00 20.95 -10.47
C LYS A 70 26.14 21.83 -11.39
N LYS A 71 25.60 21.23 -12.47
CA LYS A 71 24.76 21.85 -13.48
C LYS A 71 23.57 20.98 -13.83
N ILE A 72 22.36 21.53 -13.65
CA ILE A 72 21.10 20.81 -13.89
C ILE A 72 21.02 20.30 -15.33
N ILE A 73 21.28 21.14 -16.32
CA ILE A 73 21.16 20.77 -17.73
C ILE A 73 22.09 19.62 -18.12
N ARG A 74 23.32 19.62 -17.60
CA ARG A 74 24.28 18.52 -17.86
C ARG A 74 23.84 17.23 -17.22
N ALA A 75 23.33 17.29 -16.00
CA ALA A 75 22.79 16.13 -15.31
C ALA A 75 21.63 15.49 -16.09
N PHE A 76 20.74 16.30 -16.67
CA PHE A 76 19.65 15.81 -17.52
C PHE A 76 20.14 15.21 -18.84
N GLU A 77 21.17 15.79 -19.48
CA GLU A 77 21.79 15.23 -20.69
C GLU A 77 22.41 13.85 -20.41
N ASP A 78 23.12 13.69 -19.30
CA ASP A 78 23.70 12.42 -18.87
C ASP A 78 22.60 11.36 -18.59
N VAL A 79 21.54 11.75 -17.89
CA VAL A 79 20.37 10.89 -17.67
C VAL A 79 19.78 10.42 -19.00
N LYS A 80 19.53 11.34 -19.95
CA LYS A 80 19.00 11.00 -21.27
C LYS A 80 19.90 10.00 -22.01
N SER A 81 21.24 10.13 -21.88
CA SER A 81 22.19 9.24 -22.52
C SER A 81 22.22 7.84 -21.91
N THR A 82 21.95 7.74 -20.60
CA THR A 82 22.00 6.48 -19.83
C THR A 82 20.71 5.68 -19.94
N LEU A 83 19.56 6.36 -20.05
CA LEU A 83 18.26 5.70 -20.13
C LEU A 83 18.06 4.95 -21.46
N GLU A 84 17.52 3.74 -21.38
CA GLU A 84 17.06 3.00 -22.55
C GLU A 84 15.89 3.73 -23.26
N PRO A 85 15.68 3.49 -24.57
CA PRO A 85 14.52 4.02 -25.27
C PRO A 85 13.20 3.60 -24.59
N GLY A 86 12.40 4.58 -24.16
CA GLY A 86 11.17 4.36 -23.43
C GLY A 86 10.58 5.65 -22.88
N THR A 87 9.47 5.51 -22.14
CA THR A 87 8.69 6.64 -21.64
C THR A 87 9.52 7.63 -20.81
N MET A 88 10.40 7.16 -19.91
CA MET A 88 11.23 8.04 -19.09
C MET A 88 12.19 8.87 -19.96
N ARG A 89 12.86 8.24 -20.91
CA ARG A 89 13.77 8.95 -21.82
C ARG A 89 13.05 10.01 -22.65
N ASP A 90 11.82 9.71 -23.09
CA ASP A 90 11.01 10.64 -23.89
C ASP A 90 10.59 11.85 -23.03
N VAL A 91 10.17 11.62 -21.77
CA VAL A 91 9.79 12.68 -20.85
C VAL A 91 10.99 13.55 -20.48
N VAL A 92 12.15 12.96 -20.18
CA VAL A 92 13.42 13.67 -19.92
C VAL A 92 13.84 14.50 -21.15
N SER A 93 13.65 13.96 -22.38
CA SER A 93 13.95 14.70 -23.61
C SER A 93 13.07 15.94 -23.77
N LYS A 94 11.78 15.86 -23.44
CA LYS A 94 10.87 17.00 -23.44
C LYS A 94 11.27 18.06 -22.40
N ALA A 95 11.69 17.62 -21.21
CA ALA A 95 12.18 18.54 -20.17
C ALA A 95 13.45 19.29 -20.63
N ILE A 96 14.40 18.59 -21.26
CA ILE A 96 15.60 19.24 -21.83
C ILE A 96 15.22 20.22 -22.94
N GLU A 97 14.32 19.84 -23.84
CA GLU A 97 13.84 20.74 -24.91
C GLU A 97 13.22 22.00 -24.33
N HIS A 98 12.39 21.85 -23.29
CA HIS A 98 11.81 23.01 -22.57
C HIS A 98 12.88 23.92 -21.97
N MET A 99 13.92 23.34 -21.33
CA MET A 99 15.05 24.11 -20.79
C MET A 99 15.83 24.87 -21.86
N MET A 100 15.94 24.31 -23.09
CA MET A 100 16.68 24.93 -24.19
C MET A 100 15.89 26.03 -24.91
N LEU A 101 14.57 25.94 -24.94
CA LEU A 101 13.72 26.91 -25.65
C LEU A 101 13.43 28.19 -24.84
N THR A 102 13.57 28.13 -23.52
CA THR A 102 13.17 29.23 -22.61
C THR A 102 14.41 29.82 -21.92
N PHE A 103 15.17 30.66 -22.62
CA PHE A 103 16.51 31.11 -22.19
C PHE A 103 16.55 32.20 -21.10
N ASP A 104 15.41 32.78 -20.67
CA ASP A 104 15.41 34.07 -19.94
C ASP A 104 14.71 34.09 -18.58
N GLU A 105 14.23 32.94 -18.04
CA GLU A 105 13.49 32.95 -16.78
C GLU A 105 14.12 32.01 -15.73
N THR A 106 14.30 32.53 -14.52
CA THR A 106 14.78 31.80 -13.34
C THR A 106 13.95 30.57 -12.96
N GLN A 107 12.73 30.44 -13.48
CA GLN A 107 11.80 29.33 -13.24
C GLN A 107 11.87 28.21 -14.28
N VAL A 108 12.67 28.37 -15.35
CA VAL A 108 12.73 27.39 -16.46
C VAL A 108 13.08 25.96 -16.01
N PHE A 109 14.02 25.83 -15.08
CA PHE A 109 14.41 24.52 -14.56
C PHE A 109 13.27 23.89 -13.75
N VAL A 110 12.57 24.67 -12.94
CA VAL A 110 11.45 24.20 -12.13
C VAL A 110 10.30 23.73 -13.02
N ASP A 111 9.95 24.49 -14.06
CA ASP A 111 8.87 24.13 -14.98
C ASP A 111 9.22 22.91 -15.84
N ALA A 112 10.49 22.79 -16.27
CA ALA A 112 10.96 21.59 -16.96
C ALA A 112 10.93 20.34 -16.07
N MET A 113 11.29 20.47 -14.79
CA MET A 113 11.24 19.39 -13.80
C MET A 113 9.81 18.93 -13.53
N LYS A 114 8.84 19.85 -13.49
CA LYS A 114 7.41 19.53 -13.34
C LYS A 114 6.88 18.59 -14.41
N ILE A 115 7.40 18.65 -15.64
CA ILE A 115 7.01 17.72 -16.71
C ILE A 115 7.23 16.27 -16.30
N ILE A 116 8.33 15.99 -15.56
CA ILE A 116 8.66 14.65 -15.07
C ILE A 116 7.86 14.32 -13.82
N GLU A 117 7.69 15.28 -12.92
CA GLU A 117 6.94 15.13 -11.67
C GLU A 117 5.47 14.82 -11.92
N ASP A 118 4.85 15.47 -12.90
CA ASP A 118 3.45 15.28 -13.28
C ASP A 118 3.21 13.90 -13.91
N GLU A 119 4.18 13.38 -14.68
CA GLU A 119 4.08 12.04 -15.29
C GLU A 119 4.26 10.93 -14.26
N TYR A 120 5.25 11.06 -13.38
CA TYR A 120 5.62 9.96 -12.47
C TYR A 120 4.99 10.07 -11.08
N LYS A 121 4.58 11.26 -10.64
CA LYS A 121 3.94 11.53 -9.34
C LYS A 121 4.66 10.88 -8.16
N CYS A 122 5.97 11.05 -8.11
CA CYS A 122 6.85 10.47 -7.10
C CYS A 122 7.47 11.58 -6.24
N ASN A 123 7.19 11.60 -4.93
CA ASN A 123 7.71 12.63 -4.03
C ASN A 123 9.24 12.66 -4.00
N ARG A 124 9.92 11.51 -4.18
CA ARG A 124 11.39 11.46 -4.20
C ARG A 124 11.97 12.18 -5.41
N ILE A 125 11.29 12.12 -6.56
CA ILE A 125 11.68 12.94 -7.71
C ILE A 125 11.58 14.42 -7.36
N VAL A 126 10.47 14.84 -6.73
CA VAL A 126 10.25 16.22 -6.30
C VAL A 126 11.35 16.68 -5.33
N SER A 127 11.64 15.90 -4.28
CA SER A 127 12.70 16.25 -3.31
C SER A 127 14.09 16.38 -3.96
N VAL A 128 14.41 15.52 -4.94
CA VAL A 128 15.67 15.61 -5.70
C VAL A 128 15.71 16.85 -6.58
N HIS A 129 14.63 17.17 -7.26
CA HIS A 129 14.52 18.36 -8.11
C HIS A 129 14.62 19.65 -7.29
N GLU A 130 13.91 19.74 -6.16
CA GLU A 130 13.99 20.87 -5.23
C GLU A 130 15.40 21.05 -4.68
N PHE A 131 16.06 19.96 -4.27
CA PHE A 131 17.45 20.00 -3.85
C PHE A 131 18.35 20.55 -4.93
N MET A 132 18.25 20.05 -6.19
CA MET A 132 19.09 20.49 -7.30
C MET A 132 18.85 21.95 -7.63
N ALA A 133 17.59 22.40 -7.68
CA ALA A 133 17.24 23.80 -7.93
C ALA A 133 17.82 24.70 -6.84
N HIS A 134 17.66 24.32 -5.56
CA HIS A 134 18.22 25.08 -4.44
C HIS A 134 19.75 25.13 -4.49
N ALA A 135 20.40 23.99 -4.76
CA ALA A 135 21.86 23.90 -4.81
C ALA A 135 22.46 24.71 -5.97
N GLU A 136 21.84 24.77 -7.14
CA GLU A 136 22.31 25.56 -8.28
C GLU A 136 22.16 27.07 -8.03
N TYR A 137 21.10 27.50 -7.33
CA TYR A 137 20.84 28.93 -7.05
C TYR A 137 21.61 29.48 -5.85
N TYR A 138 21.63 28.72 -4.75
CA TYR A 138 22.13 29.22 -3.47
C TYR A 138 23.48 28.60 -3.09
N GLY A 139 23.90 27.53 -3.74
CA GLY A 139 25.06 26.75 -3.31
C GLY A 139 24.79 25.97 -2.03
N GLY A 140 25.81 25.74 -1.22
CA GLY A 140 25.72 25.00 0.03
C GLY A 140 26.50 23.71 0.01
N ASP A 141 26.35 22.86 1.05
CA ASP A 141 26.95 21.54 1.10
C ASP A 141 26.15 20.53 0.26
N ILE A 142 26.53 20.49 -1.04
CA ILE A 142 25.86 19.66 -2.04
C ILE A 142 26.13 18.17 -1.78
N GLU A 143 27.34 17.82 -1.29
CA GLU A 143 27.75 16.42 -1.13
C GLU A 143 26.97 15.73 0.01
N GLU A 144 26.82 16.40 1.16
CA GLU A 144 26.11 15.83 2.32
C GLU A 144 24.62 15.69 2.02
N SER A 145 23.99 16.73 1.46
CA SER A 145 22.56 16.68 1.09
C SER A 145 22.27 15.60 0.04
N ALA A 146 23.12 15.46 -0.98
CA ALA A 146 22.96 14.43 -2.00
C ALA A 146 23.15 13.02 -1.43
N LYS A 147 24.09 12.84 -0.47
CA LYS A 147 24.29 11.57 0.23
C LYS A 147 23.03 11.14 0.98
N ILE A 148 22.38 12.07 1.68
CA ILE A 148 21.11 11.81 2.38
C ILE A 148 20.03 11.33 1.40
N LEU A 149 19.86 12.01 0.26
CA LEU A 149 18.89 11.64 -0.77
C LEU A 149 19.18 10.27 -1.37
N LEU A 150 20.46 9.94 -1.62
CA LEU A 150 20.89 8.63 -2.10
C LEU A 150 20.64 7.52 -1.09
N GLU A 151 20.85 7.78 0.21
CA GLU A 151 20.57 6.83 1.29
C GLU A 151 19.05 6.57 1.41
N ASP A 152 18.21 7.62 1.42
CA ASP A 152 16.74 7.46 1.40
C ASP A 152 16.26 6.69 0.17
N LYS A 153 16.74 7.07 -1.03
CA LYS A 153 16.43 6.37 -2.27
C LYS A 153 16.82 4.90 -2.22
N SER A 154 18.03 4.59 -1.76
CA SER A 154 18.51 3.21 -1.65
C SER A 154 17.69 2.38 -0.66
N ALA A 155 17.29 2.97 0.47
CA ALA A 155 16.42 2.33 1.44
C ALA A 155 15.02 2.07 0.84
N TRP A 156 14.45 3.06 0.14
CA TRP A 156 13.16 2.93 -0.54
C TRP A 156 13.20 1.84 -1.63
N GLU A 157 14.24 1.82 -2.46
CA GLU A 157 14.41 0.82 -3.52
C GLU A 157 14.43 -0.59 -2.94
N ARG A 158 15.24 -0.83 -1.89
CA ARG A 158 15.30 -2.14 -1.20
C ARG A 158 13.93 -2.55 -0.68
N ARG A 159 13.16 -1.63 -0.05
CA ARG A 159 11.83 -1.92 0.47
C ARG A 159 10.84 -2.30 -0.62
N VAL A 160 10.81 -1.53 -1.72
CA VAL A 160 9.90 -1.78 -2.84
C VAL A 160 10.25 -3.10 -3.54
N LEU A 161 11.52 -3.36 -3.82
CA LEU A 161 11.96 -4.62 -4.43
C LEU A 161 11.62 -5.82 -3.55
N HIS A 162 11.89 -5.74 -2.25
CA HIS A 162 11.52 -6.79 -1.30
C HIS A 162 9.99 -7.02 -1.28
N ASN A 163 9.18 -5.96 -1.32
CA ASN A 163 7.72 -6.10 -1.40
C ASN A 163 7.25 -6.73 -2.72
N ILE A 164 7.87 -6.38 -3.85
CA ILE A 164 7.60 -7.02 -5.14
C ILE A 164 7.87 -8.52 -5.06
N GLU A 165 9.03 -8.91 -4.52
CA GLU A 165 9.40 -10.32 -4.35
C GLU A 165 8.44 -11.06 -3.41
N GLU A 166 8.06 -10.45 -2.28
CA GLU A 166 7.11 -11.04 -1.33
C GLU A 166 5.74 -11.27 -1.96
N ARG A 167 5.22 -10.29 -2.71
CA ARG A 167 3.96 -10.43 -3.45
C ARG A 167 4.02 -11.49 -4.53
N GLN A 168 5.12 -11.59 -5.27
CA GLN A 168 5.33 -12.65 -6.24
C GLN A 168 5.37 -14.02 -5.59
N ARG A 169 6.03 -14.15 -4.43
CA ARG A 169 6.06 -15.38 -3.63
C ARG A 169 4.66 -15.78 -3.18
N MET A 170 3.90 -14.83 -2.62
CA MET A 170 2.51 -15.05 -2.20
C MET A 170 1.62 -15.46 -3.38
N PHE A 171 1.78 -14.82 -4.53
CA PHE A 171 1.03 -15.20 -5.73
C PHE A 171 1.33 -16.62 -6.20
N LYS A 172 2.61 -17.05 -6.16
CA LYS A 172 2.98 -18.44 -6.44
C LYS A 172 2.31 -19.42 -5.43
N GLN A 173 2.20 -19.04 -4.16
CA GLN A 173 1.49 -19.81 -3.15
C GLN A 173 -0.02 -19.90 -3.43
N ILE A 174 -0.65 -18.81 -3.90
CA ILE A 174 -2.06 -18.81 -4.34
C ILE A 174 -2.25 -19.80 -5.50
N ILE A 175 -1.38 -19.76 -6.51
CA ILE A 175 -1.43 -20.73 -7.63
C ILE A 175 -1.30 -22.17 -7.11
N LEU A 176 -0.35 -22.41 -6.22
CA LEU A 176 -0.18 -23.75 -5.62
C LEU A 176 -1.42 -24.19 -4.84
N SER A 177 -2.05 -23.28 -4.08
CA SER A 177 -3.30 -23.57 -3.36
C SER A 177 -4.44 -23.94 -4.31
N VAL A 178 -4.58 -23.23 -5.44
CA VAL A 178 -5.55 -23.55 -6.49
C VAL A 178 -5.28 -24.93 -7.10
N VAL A 179 -4.04 -25.23 -7.44
CA VAL A 179 -3.68 -26.56 -7.96
C VAL A 179 -4.04 -27.67 -6.97
N MET A 180 -3.75 -27.45 -5.68
CA MET A 180 -4.10 -28.40 -4.62
C MET A 180 -5.61 -28.54 -4.44
N SER A 181 -6.37 -27.46 -4.54
CA SER A 181 -7.85 -27.45 -4.50
C SER A 181 -8.43 -28.36 -5.58
N VAL A 182 -7.96 -28.23 -6.82
CA VAL A 182 -8.39 -29.06 -7.94
C VAL A 182 -8.02 -30.53 -7.76
N ILE A 183 -6.77 -30.82 -7.32
CA ILE A 183 -6.31 -32.18 -7.10
C ILE A 183 -7.14 -32.87 -6.00
N ILE A 184 -7.33 -32.24 -4.84
CA ILE A 184 -8.10 -32.78 -3.72
C ILE A 184 -9.55 -33.04 -4.17
N SER A 185 -10.14 -32.10 -4.89
CA SER A 185 -11.52 -32.24 -5.41
C SER A 185 -11.64 -33.37 -6.45
N GLY A 186 -10.56 -33.65 -7.20
CA GLY A 186 -10.52 -34.74 -8.16
C GLY A 186 -10.35 -36.10 -7.52
N ILE A 187 -9.47 -36.25 -6.50
CA ILE A 187 -9.15 -37.52 -5.86
C ILE A 187 -10.42 -38.26 -5.41
N ILE A 188 -11.38 -37.54 -4.83
CA ILE A 188 -12.64 -38.16 -4.36
C ILE A 188 -13.42 -38.85 -5.48
N LEU A 189 -13.40 -38.30 -6.70
CA LEU A 189 -14.11 -38.88 -7.85
C LEU A 189 -13.46 -40.19 -8.34
N TYR A 190 -12.22 -40.46 -7.94
CA TYR A 190 -11.48 -41.66 -8.29
C TYR A 190 -11.46 -42.71 -7.17
N LEU A 191 -11.95 -42.38 -5.97
CA LEU A 191 -12.01 -43.36 -4.90
C LEU A 191 -13.07 -44.44 -5.24
N PRO A 192 -12.71 -45.74 -5.30
CA PRO A 192 -13.66 -46.82 -5.62
C PRO A 192 -14.51 -47.15 -4.40
N ILE A 193 -15.28 -46.19 -3.91
CA ILE A 193 -16.17 -46.38 -2.77
C ILE A 193 -17.43 -47.08 -3.30
N LEU A 194 -17.58 -48.38 -3.00
CA LEU A 194 -18.73 -49.20 -3.31
C LEU A 194 -19.12 -49.32 -4.80
N ASN A 195 -18.16 -49.20 -5.73
CA ASN A 195 -18.37 -49.27 -7.17
C ASN A 195 -19.42 -48.27 -7.73
N MET A 196 -19.65 -47.15 -7.01
CA MET A 196 -20.56 -46.09 -7.46
C MET A 196 -19.79 -44.94 -8.07
N ASP A 197 -20.15 -44.59 -9.33
CA ASP A 197 -19.60 -43.45 -9.99
C ASP A 197 -20.56 -42.24 -9.87
N ILE A 198 -20.20 -41.29 -8.96
CA ILE A 198 -20.95 -40.08 -8.76
C ILE A 198 -20.64 -38.98 -9.77
N SER A 199 -19.61 -39.20 -10.61
CA SER A 199 -19.18 -38.15 -11.57
C SER A 199 -20.23 -37.83 -12.62
N SER A 200 -21.12 -38.79 -12.94
CA SER A 200 -22.25 -38.59 -13.88
C SER A 200 -23.38 -37.73 -13.32
N ASN A 201 -23.39 -37.47 -11.99
CA ASN A 201 -24.44 -36.66 -11.38
C ASN A 201 -24.28 -35.19 -11.78
N ILE A 202 -25.40 -34.57 -12.23
CA ILE A 202 -25.43 -33.21 -12.73
C ILE A 202 -24.97 -32.19 -11.64
N ILE A 203 -25.28 -32.44 -10.37
CA ILE A 203 -24.86 -31.56 -9.25
C ILE A 203 -23.33 -31.56 -9.12
N VAL A 204 -22.70 -32.72 -9.17
CA VAL A 204 -21.24 -32.87 -9.12
C VAL A 204 -20.58 -32.18 -10.30
N GLN A 205 -21.14 -32.31 -11.50
CA GLN A 205 -20.65 -31.65 -12.70
C GLN A 205 -20.73 -30.11 -12.59
N ILE A 206 -21.88 -29.57 -12.18
CA ILE A 206 -22.06 -28.13 -11.99
C ILE A 206 -21.06 -27.60 -10.95
N LEU A 207 -20.95 -28.29 -9.80
CA LEU A 207 -20.02 -27.85 -8.76
C LEU A 207 -18.55 -27.91 -9.20
N SER A 208 -18.18 -28.88 -10.01
CA SER A 208 -16.83 -28.96 -10.58
C SER A 208 -16.53 -27.77 -11.52
N VAL A 209 -17.50 -27.38 -12.34
CA VAL A 209 -17.38 -26.18 -13.19
C VAL A 209 -17.28 -24.91 -12.34
N VAL A 210 -18.14 -24.77 -11.32
CA VAL A 210 -18.12 -23.62 -10.40
C VAL A 210 -16.79 -23.53 -9.66
N LEU A 211 -16.23 -24.65 -9.18
CA LEU A 211 -14.92 -24.69 -8.55
C LEU A 211 -13.85 -24.10 -9.46
N VAL A 212 -13.76 -24.56 -10.72
CA VAL A 212 -12.76 -24.07 -11.69
C VAL A 212 -12.94 -22.58 -11.94
N ILE A 213 -14.19 -22.11 -12.09
CA ILE A 213 -14.48 -20.68 -12.28
C ILE A 213 -14.03 -19.86 -11.07
N MET A 214 -14.36 -20.31 -9.87
CA MET A 214 -13.96 -19.61 -8.64
C MET A 214 -12.44 -19.57 -8.47
N ASP A 215 -11.78 -20.68 -8.72
CA ASP A 215 -10.32 -20.80 -8.62
C ASP A 215 -9.60 -19.89 -9.63
N ASP A 216 -10.09 -19.79 -10.87
CA ASP A 216 -9.58 -18.86 -11.89
C ASP A 216 -9.79 -17.39 -11.49
N MET A 217 -10.96 -17.06 -10.91
CA MET A 217 -11.23 -15.72 -10.38
C MET A 217 -10.30 -15.36 -9.21
N ILE A 218 -9.97 -16.32 -8.34
CA ILE A 218 -8.99 -16.12 -7.26
C ILE A 218 -7.61 -15.77 -7.84
N ILE A 219 -7.18 -16.45 -8.91
CA ILE A 219 -5.93 -16.13 -9.61
C ILE A 219 -5.97 -14.72 -10.20
N LEU A 220 -7.07 -14.32 -10.86
CA LEU A 220 -7.23 -12.96 -11.39
C LEU A 220 -7.17 -11.89 -10.30
N TRP A 221 -7.79 -12.13 -9.15
CA TRP A 221 -7.70 -11.22 -8.01
C TRP A 221 -6.28 -11.17 -7.44
N GLY A 222 -5.59 -12.30 -7.34
CA GLY A 222 -4.18 -12.36 -6.97
C GLY A 222 -3.29 -11.53 -7.90
N GLN A 223 -3.51 -11.58 -9.21
CA GLN A 223 -2.80 -10.75 -10.20
C GLN A 223 -3.08 -9.25 -10.02
N LYS A 224 -4.29 -8.86 -9.61
CA LYS A 224 -4.61 -7.46 -9.31
C LYS A 224 -3.74 -6.90 -8.17
N PHE A 225 -3.41 -7.72 -7.17
CA PHE A 225 -2.50 -7.29 -6.10
C PHE A 225 -1.05 -7.15 -6.55
N LEU A 226 -0.64 -7.84 -7.62
CA LEU A 226 0.68 -7.65 -8.22
C LEU A 226 0.75 -6.34 -9.03
N GLU A 227 -0.35 -5.96 -9.72
CA GLU A 227 -0.46 -4.73 -10.49
C GLU A 227 -0.75 -3.56 -9.53
N THR A 228 0.28 -3.14 -8.78
CA THR A 228 0.19 -2.01 -7.84
C THR A 228 1.12 -0.92 -8.35
N ASP A 229 0.67 0.33 -8.30
CA ASP A 229 1.52 1.48 -8.51
C ASP A 229 2.51 1.59 -7.33
N TYR A 230 3.78 1.28 -7.61
CA TYR A 230 4.85 1.28 -6.62
C TYR A 230 5.36 2.69 -6.31
N LEU A 231 5.14 3.67 -7.21
CA LEU A 231 5.55 5.05 -7.02
C LEU A 231 4.59 5.80 -6.10
N SER A 232 3.27 5.53 -6.23
CA SER A 232 2.24 6.18 -5.42
C SER A 232 2.12 5.66 -3.99
N ILE A 233 2.91 4.64 -3.61
CA ILE A 233 2.88 4.10 -2.24
C ILE A 233 3.22 5.19 -1.22
N ASP A 234 4.08 6.12 -1.58
CA ASP A 234 4.56 7.21 -0.73
C ASP A 234 3.67 8.46 -0.78
N LEU A 235 2.72 8.53 -1.71
CA LEU A 235 1.80 9.66 -1.74
C LEU A 235 0.92 9.63 -0.49
N LEU A 236 1.01 10.69 0.29
CA LEU A 236 0.10 10.92 1.40
C LEU A 236 -1.22 11.45 0.83
N PRO A 237 -2.36 11.06 1.42
CA PRO A 237 -3.63 11.64 1.02
C PRO A 237 -3.62 13.15 1.25
N ASP A 238 -3.90 13.92 0.23
CA ASP A 238 -3.94 15.40 0.26
C ASP A 238 -5.38 15.94 0.40
N ASP A 239 -6.28 15.16 0.98
CA ASP A 239 -7.66 15.55 1.18
C ASP A 239 -7.82 16.40 2.46
N GLU A 240 -8.60 17.49 2.41
CA GLU A 240 -8.99 18.29 3.60
C GLU A 240 -9.58 17.45 4.74
N LYS A 241 -10.15 16.30 4.42
CA LYS A 241 -10.66 15.36 5.43
C LYS A 241 -9.56 14.80 6.32
N HIS A 242 -8.33 14.69 5.80
CA HIS A 242 -7.17 14.20 6.55
C HIS A 242 -6.63 15.28 7.50
N ALA A 243 -6.66 16.56 7.12
CA ALA A 243 -6.30 17.67 8.01
C ALA A 243 -7.18 17.69 9.26
N LYS A 244 -8.49 17.50 9.11
CA LYS A 244 -9.45 17.56 10.22
C LYS A 244 -9.41 16.37 11.17
N LYS A 245 -8.77 15.26 10.82
CA LYS A 245 -8.71 14.05 11.67
C LYS A 245 -8.02 14.29 13.01
N LEU A 246 -6.98 15.10 13.04
CA LEU A 246 -6.26 15.42 14.27
C LEU A 246 -7.12 16.27 15.21
N ASP A 247 -7.83 17.26 14.66
CA ASP A 247 -8.77 18.10 15.41
C ASP A 247 -9.99 17.31 15.90
N GLU A 248 -10.53 16.42 15.07
CA GLU A 248 -11.61 15.51 15.47
C GLU A 248 -11.15 14.61 16.62
N TYR A 249 -9.93 14.14 16.62
CA TYR A 249 -9.37 13.34 17.70
C TYR A 249 -9.21 14.16 18.98
N ARG A 250 -8.70 15.41 18.89
CA ARG A 250 -8.57 16.32 20.03
C ARG A 250 -9.90 16.69 20.66
N ASN A 251 -10.90 16.96 19.82
CA ASN A 251 -12.24 17.40 20.22
C ASN A 251 -13.20 16.22 20.45
N TYR A 252 -12.69 14.97 20.51
CA TYR A 252 -13.52 13.80 20.71
C TYR A 252 -14.25 13.85 22.04
N ASN A 253 -15.58 13.89 21.98
CA ASN A 253 -16.45 13.88 23.17
C ASN A 253 -17.08 12.49 23.35
N PRO A 254 -16.56 11.67 24.32
CA PRO A 254 -17.06 10.30 24.51
C PRO A 254 -18.52 10.25 24.91
N ALA A 255 -19.04 11.25 25.63
CA ALA A 255 -20.43 11.27 26.07
C ALA A 255 -21.43 11.48 24.90
N LYS A 256 -21.07 12.32 23.92
CA LYS A 256 -21.89 12.56 22.72
C LYS A 256 -21.96 11.31 21.86
N VAL A 257 -20.81 10.63 21.62
CA VAL A 257 -20.73 9.43 20.79
C VAL A 257 -21.38 8.22 21.49
N PHE A 258 -21.31 8.15 22.83
CA PHE A 258 -22.04 7.13 23.60
C PHE A 258 -23.57 7.27 23.46
N LYS A 259 -24.12 8.50 23.51
CA LYS A 259 -25.55 8.73 23.27
C LYS A 259 -26.01 8.25 21.89
N THR A 260 -25.23 8.50 20.85
CA THR A 260 -25.49 7.98 19.49
C THR A 260 -25.41 6.46 19.42
N SER A 261 -24.42 5.85 20.07
CA SER A 261 -24.28 4.39 20.14
C SER A 261 -25.47 3.74 20.88
N LEU A 262 -25.94 4.38 21.96
CA LEU A 262 -27.12 3.92 22.69
C LEU A 262 -28.39 3.96 21.81
N LEU A 263 -28.57 5.05 21.07
CA LEU A 263 -29.70 5.19 20.14
C LEU A 263 -29.68 4.10 19.03
N MET A 264 -28.53 3.81 18.47
CA MET A 264 -28.36 2.76 17.46
C MET A 264 -28.59 1.35 18.03
N ALA A 265 -28.31 1.11 19.30
CA ALA A 265 -28.49 -0.18 19.96
C ALA A 265 -29.96 -0.50 20.26
N VAL A 266 -30.90 0.46 20.21
CA VAL A 266 -32.31 0.25 20.51
C VAL A 266 -32.93 -0.80 19.59
N ILE A 267 -32.71 -0.70 18.28
CA ILE A 267 -33.33 -1.61 17.30
C ILE A 267 -32.86 -3.06 17.50
N PRO A 268 -31.55 -3.38 17.57
CA PRO A 268 -31.09 -4.73 17.85
C PRO A 268 -31.58 -5.27 19.22
N THR A 269 -31.71 -4.40 20.23
CA THR A 269 -32.23 -4.79 21.55
C THR A 269 -33.70 -5.23 21.47
N ILE A 270 -34.54 -4.50 20.74
CA ILE A 270 -35.95 -4.86 20.51
C ILE A 270 -36.04 -6.20 19.76
N ILE A 271 -35.21 -6.38 18.71
CA ILE A 271 -35.14 -7.63 17.94
C ILE A 271 -34.73 -8.79 18.84
N THR A 272 -33.75 -8.60 19.71
CA THR A 272 -33.28 -9.63 20.67
C THR A 272 -34.43 -10.03 21.61
N GLY A 273 -35.14 -9.05 22.19
CA GLY A 273 -36.28 -9.28 23.06
C GLY A 273 -37.42 -10.05 22.36
N TYR A 274 -37.73 -9.69 21.11
CA TYR A 274 -38.75 -10.38 20.30
C TYR A 274 -38.38 -11.84 20.00
N LEU A 275 -37.09 -12.10 19.65
CA LEU A 275 -36.59 -13.44 19.36
C LEU A 275 -36.61 -14.34 20.61
N LEU A 276 -36.25 -13.79 21.77
CA LEU A 276 -36.35 -14.49 23.07
C LEU A 276 -37.81 -14.82 23.41
N TYR A 277 -38.72 -13.87 23.21
CA TYR A 277 -40.17 -14.10 23.43
C TYR A 277 -40.70 -15.22 22.52
N LYS A 278 -40.24 -15.34 21.29
CA LYS A 278 -40.59 -16.41 20.34
C LYS A 278 -39.89 -17.75 20.62
N GLY A 279 -39.07 -17.87 21.65
CA GLY A 279 -38.33 -19.09 22.01
C GLY A 279 -37.22 -19.49 21.04
N ARG A 280 -36.80 -18.58 20.13
CA ARG A 280 -35.72 -18.83 19.17
C ARG A 280 -34.37 -18.46 19.79
N SER A 281 -33.77 -19.38 20.53
CA SER A 281 -32.52 -19.14 21.30
C SER A 281 -31.32 -18.81 20.42
N TRP A 282 -31.06 -19.53 19.32
CA TRP A 282 -29.90 -19.30 18.47
C TRP A 282 -29.87 -17.92 17.77
N PRO A 283 -30.96 -17.50 17.08
CA PRO A 283 -31.00 -16.15 16.52
C PRO A 283 -30.94 -15.04 17.57
N ALA A 284 -31.49 -15.28 18.76
CA ALA A 284 -31.43 -14.34 19.88
C ALA A 284 -30.00 -14.11 20.39
N VAL A 285 -29.18 -15.17 20.47
CA VAL A 285 -27.74 -15.06 20.83
C VAL A 285 -26.99 -14.20 19.82
N VAL A 286 -27.23 -14.40 18.53
CA VAL A 286 -26.60 -13.60 17.46
C VAL A 286 -27.03 -12.12 17.57
N ALA A 287 -28.33 -11.85 17.74
CA ALA A 287 -28.86 -10.50 17.90
C ALA A 287 -28.31 -9.82 19.18
N MET A 288 -28.14 -10.56 20.27
CA MET A 288 -27.51 -10.07 21.50
C MET A 288 -26.04 -9.71 21.26
N GLY A 289 -25.28 -10.51 20.49
CA GLY A 289 -23.91 -10.20 20.08
C GLY A 289 -23.83 -8.88 19.29
N ILE A 290 -24.74 -8.67 18.34
CA ILE A 290 -24.84 -7.42 17.57
C ILE A 290 -25.14 -6.23 18.50
N THR A 291 -26.07 -6.39 19.46
CA THR A 291 -26.39 -5.36 20.45
C THR A 291 -25.18 -4.95 21.28
N LEU A 292 -24.39 -5.94 21.76
CA LEU A 292 -23.15 -5.68 22.52
C LEU A 292 -22.08 -4.95 21.68
N VAL A 293 -21.94 -5.30 20.41
CA VAL A 293 -21.02 -4.59 19.49
C VAL A 293 -21.48 -3.14 19.29
N MET A 294 -22.77 -2.91 19.05
CA MET A 294 -23.35 -1.56 18.87
C MET A 294 -23.21 -0.69 20.12
N LEU A 295 -23.39 -1.24 21.31
CA LEU A 295 -23.17 -0.54 22.57
C LEU A 295 -21.69 -0.13 22.77
N ASN A 296 -20.76 -0.98 22.34
CA ASN A 296 -19.31 -0.71 22.45
C ASN A 296 -18.72 0.02 21.23
N GLN A 297 -19.54 0.35 20.22
CA GLN A 297 -19.09 1.00 18.97
C GLN A 297 -18.27 2.28 19.24
N HIS A 298 -18.65 3.08 20.23
CA HIS A 298 -17.93 4.31 20.60
C HIS A 298 -16.49 4.04 21.05
N ARG A 299 -16.24 2.94 21.79
CA ARG A 299 -14.87 2.57 22.24
C ARG A 299 -14.04 1.98 21.09
N ILE A 300 -14.69 1.14 20.27
CA ILE A 300 -14.04 0.51 19.12
C ILE A 300 -13.69 1.59 18.09
N GLY A 301 -14.65 2.49 17.77
CA GLY A 301 -14.45 3.58 16.83
C GLY A 301 -13.30 4.52 17.25
N HIS A 302 -13.26 4.92 18.54
CA HIS A 302 -12.18 5.77 19.04
C HIS A 302 -10.80 5.08 18.98
N ARG A 303 -10.71 3.78 19.30
CA ARG A 303 -9.47 3.01 19.18
C ARG A 303 -9.00 2.89 17.74
N LEU A 304 -9.92 2.63 16.81
CA LEU A 304 -9.63 2.55 15.38
C LEU A 304 -9.20 3.92 14.83
N MET A 305 -9.90 4.99 15.20
CA MET A 305 -9.54 6.36 14.82
C MET A 305 -8.14 6.72 15.31
N LYS A 306 -7.84 6.43 16.59
CA LYS A 306 -6.49 6.63 17.15
C LYS A 306 -5.43 5.81 16.41
N LYS A 307 -5.69 4.52 16.14
CA LYS A 307 -4.75 3.64 15.44
C LYS A 307 -4.46 4.14 14.02
N ASN A 308 -5.50 4.54 13.28
CA ASN A 308 -5.36 5.06 11.92
C ASN A 308 -4.62 6.40 11.92
N LEU A 309 -4.98 7.31 12.84
CA LEU A 309 -4.31 8.60 12.99
C LEU A 309 -2.82 8.44 13.32
N ILE A 310 -2.47 7.55 14.25
CA ILE A 310 -1.07 7.23 14.57
C ILE A 310 -0.33 6.70 13.35
N ALA A 311 -0.94 5.80 12.58
CA ALA A 311 -0.32 5.26 11.37
C ALA A 311 -0.07 6.34 10.30
N GLU A 312 -1.03 7.26 10.10
CA GLU A 312 -0.89 8.39 9.18
C GLU A 312 0.19 9.37 9.64
N VAL A 313 0.21 9.74 10.93
CA VAL A 313 1.21 10.64 11.51
C VAL A 313 2.62 10.01 11.45
N LYS A 314 2.76 8.73 11.78
CA LYS A 314 4.04 8.00 11.69
C LYS A 314 4.57 7.92 10.25
N SER A 315 3.71 8.04 9.26
CA SER A 315 4.10 8.08 7.85
C SER A 315 4.37 9.51 7.35
N ALA A 316 3.68 10.51 7.89
CA ALA A 316 3.81 11.89 7.48
C ALA A 316 5.00 12.60 8.13
N PHE A 317 5.20 12.36 9.44
CA PHE A 317 6.23 13.03 10.21
C PHE A 317 7.66 12.80 9.68
N PRO A 318 8.08 11.58 9.36
CA PRO A 318 9.43 11.35 8.83
C PRO A 318 9.68 12.02 7.48
N LYS A 319 8.65 12.20 6.64
CA LYS A 319 8.77 12.91 5.37
C LYS A 319 9.03 14.39 5.59
N TRP A 320 8.21 15.02 6.44
CA TRP A 320 8.45 16.41 6.83
C TRP A 320 9.81 16.60 7.51
N LEU A 321 10.24 15.65 8.34
CA LEU A 321 11.53 15.71 9.01
C LEU A 321 12.70 15.58 8.01
N MET A 322 12.53 14.84 6.92
CA MET A 322 13.54 14.74 5.85
C MET A 322 13.70 16.09 5.13
N ASP A 323 12.57 16.70 4.72
CA ASP A 323 12.58 18.02 4.09
C ASP A 323 13.22 19.06 5.01
N LEU A 324 12.89 18.99 6.30
CA LEU A 324 13.48 19.85 7.33
C LEU A 324 14.99 19.62 7.49
N ALA A 325 15.45 18.36 7.49
CA ALA A 325 16.86 18.01 7.59
C ALA A 325 17.69 18.56 6.43
N LEU A 326 17.12 18.57 5.21
CA LEU A 326 17.76 19.18 4.03
C LEU A 326 17.86 20.71 4.18
N LEU A 327 16.82 21.36 4.71
CA LEU A 327 16.83 22.83 4.95
C LEU A 327 17.82 23.24 6.04
N ILE A 328 18.00 22.42 7.08
CA ILE A 328 18.93 22.69 8.19
C ILE A 328 20.40 22.68 7.72
N GLN A 329 20.73 22.02 6.60
CA GLN A 329 22.09 22.07 6.03
C GLN A 329 22.50 23.49 5.61
N SER A 330 21.56 24.34 5.23
CA SER A 330 21.81 25.71 4.75
C SER A 330 21.26 26.79 5.67
N GLU A 331 20.33 26.47 6.56
CA GLU A 331 19.58 27.42 7.37
C GLU A 331 19.60 27.03 8.85
N ASN A 332 19.35 28.01 9.75
CA ASN A 332 19.11 27.63 11.14
C ASN A 332 17.77 26.92 11.33
N VAL A 333 17.64 26.12 12.39
CA VAL A 333 16.47 25.26 12.64
C VAL A 333 15.14 26.03 12.62
N GLN A 334 15.10 27.24 13.17
CA GLN A 334 13.86 28.03 13.23
C GLN A 334 13.42 28.51 11.83
N VAL A 335 14.38 28.99 11.03
CA VAL A 335 14.12 29.38 9.64
C VAL A 335 13.75 28.19 8.79
N ALA A 336 14.43 27.04 9.01
CA ALA A 336 14.11 25.79 8.31
C ALA A 336 12.67 25.34 8.61
N ILE A 337 12.24 25.37 9.89
CA ILE A 337 10.86 25.03 10.28
C ILE A 337 9.87 26.02 9.61
N GLN A 338 10.17 27.30 9.55
CA GLN A 338 9.31 28.30 8.92
C GLN A 338 9.20 28.09 7.41
N LYS A 339 10.30 27.81 6.71
CA LYS A 339 10.32 27.54 5.27
C LYS A 339 9.63 26.21 4.94
N SER A 340 9.74 25.19 5.79
CA SER A 340 9.11 23.89 5.58
C SER A 340 7.58 23.92 5.57
N ARG A 341 6.94 25.02 5.99
CA ARG A 341 5.46 25.17 6.02
C ARG A 341 4.79 24.93 4.65
N GLU A 342 5.47 25.24 3.57
CA GLU A 342 4.93 25.10 2.21
C GLU A 342 4.81 23.64 1.77
N HIS A 343 5.67 22.75 2.28
CA HIS A 343 5.75 21.34 1.89
C HIS A 343 5.28 20.37 2.98
N VAL A 344 4.65 20.90 4.06
CA VAL A 344 4.17 20.09 5.18
C VAL A 344 3.01 19.18 4.72
N PRO A 345 3.06 17.86 5.01
CA PRO A 345 1.92 16.98 4.81
C PRO A 345 0.66 17.51 5.51
N VAL A 346 -0.49 17.46 4.82
CA VAL A 346 -1.75 18.09 5.25
C VAL A 346 -2.14 17.72 6.68
N ILE A 347 -1.91 16.46 7.11
CA ILE A 347 -2.21 16.00 8.48
C ILE A 347 -1.37 16.68 9.57
N LEU A 348 -0.19 17.22 9.23
CA LEU A 348 0.72 17.89 10.18
C LEU A 348 0.61 19.41 10.10
N LYS A 349 -0.10 19.97 9.12
CA LYS A 349 -0.10 21.39 8.81
C LYS A 349 -0.45 22.26 10.03
N ASP A 350 -1.53 21.94 10.71
CA ASP A 350 -1.99 22.68 11.90
C ASP A 350 -1.00 22.57 13.06
N GLU A 351 -0.35 21.41 13.23
CA GLU A 351 0.66 21.21 14.27
C GLU A 351 1.95 21.98 14.00
N VAL A 352 2.39 21.99 12.74
CA VAL A 352 3.59 22.78 12.35
C VAL A 352 3.30 24.26 12.48
N GLU A 353 2.10 24.72 12.14
CA GLU A 353 1.69 26.12 12.33
C GLU A 353 1.66 26.48 13.83
N LEU A 354 1.12 25.62 14.67
CA LEU A 354 1.18 25.78 16.12
C LEU A 354 2.62 25.77 16.66
N LEU A 355 3.50 24.96 16.09
CA LEU A 355 4.92 24.93 16.46
C LEU A 355 5.59 26.26 16.11
N VAL A 356 5.40 26.79 14.89
CA VAL A 356 5.96 28.07 14.45
C VAL A 356 5.49 29.20 15.36
N ASN A 357 4.19 29.30 15.62
CA ASN A 357 3.62 30.34 16.49
C ASN A 357 4.18 30.27 17.92
N ARG A 358 4.46 29.07 18.45
CA ARG A 358 5.07 28.90 19.77
C ARG A 358 6.55 29.28 19.78
N LEU A 359 7.27 28.99 18.69
CA LEU A 359 8.69 29.35 18.55
C LEU A 359 8.88 30.86 18.40
N GLU A 360 7.92 31.60 17.80
CA GLU A 360 7.92 33.06 17.77
C GLU A 360 7.80 33.68 19.15
N VAL A 361 7.06 33.04 20.07
CA VAL A 361 6.86 33.50 21.43
C VAL A 361 7.99 33.07 22.36
N GLU A 362 8.48 31.84 22.25
CA GLU A 362 9.50 31.23 23.07
C GLU A 362 10.63 30.61 22.23
N PRO A 363 11.51 31.39 21.57
CA PRO A 363 12.46 30.87 20.58
C PRO A 363 13.57 29.98 21.15
N GLU A 364 13.97 30.19 22.39
CA GLU A 364 15.05 29.43 23.08
C GLU A 364 14.53 28.27 23.94
N SER A 365 13.21 28.14 24.07
CA SER A 365 12.60 27.14 24.95
C SER A 365 12.49 25.76 24.30
N SER A 366 12.73 24.69 25.05
CA SER A 366 12.44 23.32 24.62
C SER A 366 10.94 22.99 24.57
N ARG A 367 10.10 23.80 25.23
CA ARG A 367 8.66 23.54 25.37
C ARG A 367 7.89 23.45 24.06
N PRO A 368 8.11 24.31 23.03
CA PRO A 368 7.45 24.17 21.73
C PRO A 368 7.69 22.82 21.10
N TYR A 369 8.93 22.33 21.12
CA TYR A 369 9.32 21.03 20.56
C TYR A 369 8.66 19.87 21.29
N HIS A 370 8.66 19.85 22.62
CA HIS A 370 8.05 18.78 23.42
C HIS A 370 6.52 18.76 23.35
N ARG A 371 5.88 19.89 23.02
CA ARG A 371 4.42 19.95 22.84
C ARG A 371 3.94 19.55 21.46
N PHE A 372 4.85 19.30 20.53
CA PHE A 372 4.50 18.86 19.18
C PHE A 372 3.88 17.46 19.23
N LEU A 373 2.63 17.32 18.76
CA LEU A 373 1.86 16.06 18.74
C LEU A 373 1.75 15.35 20.11
N ASP A 374 1.87 16.07 21.24
CA ASP A 374 1.81 15.48 22.59
C ASP A 374 0.49 14.72 22.85
N CYS A 375 -0.61 15.08 22.18
CA CYS A 375 -1.90 14.38 22.27
C CYS A 375 -1.82 12.90 21.87
N LEU A 376 -0.85 12.50 21.02
CA LEU A 376 -0.68 11.13 20.56
C LEU A 376 0.31 10.32 21.40
N LYS A 377 1.18 10.99 22.18
CA LYS A 377 2.23 10.40 23.05
C LYS A 377 3.13 9.41 22.30
N LEU A 378 3.76 9.86 21.20
CA LEU A 378 4.63 9.06 20.35
C LEU A 378 6.10 9.29 20.74
N PRO A 379 6.77 8.31 21.39
CA PRO A 379 8.14 8.48 21.88
C PRO A 379 9.15 8.81 20.79
N GLU A 380 8.97 8.22 19.59
CA GLU A 380 9.87 8.42 18.45
C GLU A 380 9.83 9.89 17.97
N ILE A 381 8.63 10.47 17.88
CA ILE A 381 8.45 11.87 17.47
C ILE A 381 9.02 12.80 18.54
N ASN A 382 8.75 12.53 19.82
CA ASN A 382 9.29 13.33 20.92
C ASN A 382 10.83 13.30 20.94
N ALA A 383 11.45 12.14 20.66
CA ALA A 383 12.90 12.03 20.55
C ALA A 383 13.45 12.86 19.38
N ALA A 384 12.85 12.76 18.19
CA ALA A 384 13.26 13.53 17.02
C ALA A 384 13.12 15.05 17.25
N MET A 385 12.01 15.49 17.86
CA MET A 385 11.81 16.90 18.22
C MET A 385 12.79 17.38 19.29
N GLY A 386 13.20 16.50 20.23
CA GLY A 386 14.26 16.76 21.19
C GLY A 386 15.63 16.94 20.53
N MET A 387 15.93 16.12 19.50
CA MET A 387 17.15 16.27 18.69
C MET A 387 17.14 17.58 17.90
N LEU A 388 16.01 17.95 17.28
CA LEU A 388 15.86 19.25 16.62
C LEU A 388 16.12 20.42 17.56
N TYR A 389 15.62 20.35 18.80
CA TYR A 389 15.92 21.34 19.80
C TYR A 389 17.42 21.38 20.13
N ALA A 390 18.07 20.22 20.29
CA ALA A 390 19.51 20.16 20.54
C ALA A 390 20.32 20.79 19.40
N VAL A 391 19.95 20.53 18.14
CA VAL A 391 20.55 21.18 16.96
C VAL A 391 20.33 22.69 16.98
N SER A 392 19.16 23.17 17.43
CA SER A 392 18.84 24.61 17.47
C SER A 392 19.69 25.40 18.51
N ILE A 393 20.17 24.73 19.56
CA ILE A 393 20.99 25.35 20.62
C ILE A 393 22.49 25.10 20.37
N GLY A 394 22.84 24.07 19.62
CA GLY A 394 24.21 23.60 19.41
C GLY A 394 25.09 24.65 18.75
N ASN A 395 26.31 24.84 19.29
CA ASN A 395 27.37 25.60 18.62
C ASN A 395 27.94 24.82 17.44
N SER A 396 28.34 25.51 16.41
CA SER A 396 28.76 25.03 15.06
C SER A 396 29.71 23.84 15.02
N GLY A 397 30.29 23.36 16.10
CA GLY A 397 31.26 22.25 16.13
C GLY A 397 30.64 20.86 16.38
N SER A 398 29.41 20.77 16.92
CA SER A 398 28.71 19.49 17.19
C SER A 398 27.45 19.32 16.33
N CYS A 399 27.12 20.30 15.51
CA CYS A 399 25.88 20.35 14.75
C CYS A 399 25.82 19.23 13.69
N GLY A 400 26.91 18.95 12.97
CA GLY A 400 26.95 17.92 11.92
C GLY A 400 26.61 16.52 12.45
N SER A 401 27.26 16.08 13.54
CA SER A 401 26.98 14.74 14.11
C SER A 401 25.56 14.59 14.66
N GLN A 402 24.95 15.68 15.16
CA GLN A 402 23.57 15.68 15.64
C GLN A 402 22.56 15.63 14.48
N ILE A 403 22.88 16.28 13.38
CA ILE A 403 22.08 16.21 12.15
C ILE A 403 22.15 14.80 11.56
N ASP A 404 23.33 14.17 11.48
CA ASP A 404 23.51 12.80 11.03
C ASP A 404 22.71 11.80 11.88
N GLU A 405 22.72 11.98 13.21
CA GLU A 405 21.92 11.16 14.12
C GLU A 405 20.41 11.34 13.88
N LEU A 406 19.96 12.58 13.67
CA LEU A 406 18.59 12.91 13.33
C LEU A 406 18.15 12.25 12.02
N ILE A 407 19.00 12.31 10.98
CA ILE A 407 18.75 11.71 9.68
C ILE A 407 18.68 10.19 9.79
N THR A 408 19.65 9.58 10.47
CA THR A 408 19.65 8.11 10.70
C THR A 408 18.38 7.67 11.41
N LYS A 409 17.97 8.40 12.44
CA LYS A 409 16.73 8.12 13.17
C LYS A 409 15.49 8.29 12.30
N ASN A 410 15.51 9.30 11.44
CA ASN A 410 14.42 9.54 10.49
C ASN A 410 14.30 8.42 9.45
N LEU A 411 15.42 7.95 8.90
CA LEU A 411 15.44 6.82 7.96
C LEU A 411 14.90 5.53 8.62
N GLU A 412 15.23 5.26 9.89
CA GLU A 412 14.63 4.15 10.65
C GLU A 412 13.10 4.29 10.77
N MET A 413 12.61 5.50 11.07
CA MET A 413 11.17 5.76 11.19
C MET A 413 10.45 5.58 9.84
N LEU A 414 11.04 6.05 8.74
CA LEU A 414 10.55 5.83 7.38
C LEU A 414 10.49 4.33 7.06
N ASP A 415 11.54 3.58 7.38
CA ASP A 415 11.61 2.14 7.14
C ASP A 415 10.47 1.38 7.85
N VAL A 416 10.26 1.66 9.13
CA VAL A 416 9.18 1.05 9.93
C VAL A 416 7.80 1.41 9.36
N SER A 417 7.58 2.68 9.02
CA SER A 417 6.30 3.16 8.50
C SER A 417 5.97 2.57 7.13
N ASP A 418 6.91 2.61 6.19
CA ASP A 418 6.73 2.11 4.84
C ASP A 418 6.54 0.59 4.83
N THR A 419 7.32 -0.15 5.66
CA THR A 419 7.14 -1.59 5.83
C THR A 419 5.75 -1.94 6.36
N ALA A 420 5.24 -1.19 7.34
CA ALA A 420 3.88 -1.40 7.86
C ALA A 420 2.81 -1.17 6.78
N ARG A 421 2.93 -0.09 6.00
CA ARG A 421 2.01 0.21 4.88
C ARG A 421 2.03 -0.85 3.78
N LEU A 422 3.22 -1.34 3.44
CA LEU A 422 3.39 -2.39 2.44
C LEU A 422 2.75 -3.71 2.90
N LYS A 423 2.91 -4.08 4.19
CA LYS A 423 2.28 -5.26 4.79
C LYS A 423 0.76 -5.16 4.80
N ASP A 424 0.19 -4.01 5.15
CA ASP A 424 -1.26 -3.81 5.13
C ASP A 424 -1.84 -4.00 3.71
N LYS A 425 -1.15 -3.50 2.68
CA LYS A 425 -1.55 -3.72 1.27
C LYS A 425 -1.43 -5.18 0.82
N THR A 426 -0.57 -5.99 1.45
CA THR A 426 -0.40 -7.43 1.16
C THR A 426 -1.35 -8.32 1.94
N ALA A 427 -1.98 -7.84 3.01
CA ALA A 427 -2.87 -8.63 3.87
C ALA A 427 -4.01 -9.32 3.10
N GLY A 428 -4.55 -8.67 2.05
CA GLY A 428 -5.57 -9.26 1.18
C GLY A 428 -5.12 -10.51 0.43
N MET A 429 -3.83 -10.67 0.15
CA MET A 429 -3.30 -11.86 -0.54
C MET A 429 -3.34 -13.10 0.35
N TYR A 430 -3.19 -12.97 1.67
CA TYR A 430 -3.33 -14.08 2.61
C TYR A 430 -4.76 -14.66 2.61
N LEU A 431 -5.76 -13.78 2.50
CA LEU A 431 -7.16 -14.22 2.38
C LEU A 431 -7.38 -14.99 1.07
N LEU A 432 -6.81 -14.52 -0.04
CA LEU A 432 -6.89 -15.21 -1.32
C LEU A 432 -6.17 -16.57 -1.32
N PHE A 433 -5.09 -16.72 -0.55
CA PHE A 433 -4.41 -18.01 -0.38
C PHE A 433 -5.30 -19.07 0.29
N LEU A 434 -6.17 -18.66 1.23
CA LEU A 434 -7.10 -19.55 1.91
C LEU A 434 -8.37 -19.87 1.09
N ALA A 435 -8.74 -18.99 0.15
CA ALA A 435 -9.99 -19.13 -0.59
C ALA A 435 -10.13 -20.45 -1.36
N PRO A 436 -9.10 -20.99 -2.09
CA PRO A 436 -9.20 -22.27 -2.78
C PRO A 436 -9.46 -23.46 -1.83
N VAL A 437 -8.96 -23.40 -0.60
CA VAL A 437 -9.22 -24.44 0.41
C VAL A 437 -10.70 -24.45 0.80
N ILE A 438 -11.30 -23.28 0.92
CA ILE A 438 -12.73 -23.13 1.25
C ILE A 438 -13.59 -23.65 0.10
N THR A 439 -13.29 -23.29 -1.16
CA THR A 439 -14.04 -23.74 -2.33
C THR A 439 -13.96 -25.27 -2.49
N ALA A 440 -12.76 -25.86 -2.33
CA ALA A 440 -12.56 -27.30 -2.37
C ALA A 440 -13.30 -28.01 -1.24
N SER A 441 -13.23 -27.49 0.00
CA SER A 441 -13.92 -28.08 1.15
C SER A 441 -15.44 -28.09 0.97
N PHE A 442 -16.01 -27.01 0.42
CA PHE A 442 -17.44 -26.94 0.13
C PHE A 442 -17.84 -27.97 -0.93
N LYS A 443 -17.08 -28.07 -2.03
CA LYS A 443 -17.31 -29.09 -3.06
C LYS A 443 -17.26 -30.50 -2.48
N LEU A 444 -16.24 -30.79 -1.65
CA LEU A 444 -16.03 -32.07 -1.01
C LEU A 444 -17.23 -32.48 -0.14
N ILE A 445 -17.78 -31.54 0.64
CA ILE A 445 -18.99 -31.78 1.48
C ILE A 445 -20.18 -32.16 0.61
N VAL A 446 -20.39 -31.47 -0.52
CA VAL A 446 -21.51 -31.74 -1.42
C VAL A 446 -21.31 -33.05 -2.17
N ASP A 447 -20.11 -33.35 -2.66
CA ASP A 447 -19.80 -34.63 -3.33
C ASP A 447 -20.05 -35.81 -2.38
N MET A 448 -19.69 -35.68 -1.09
CA MET A 448 -19.99 -36.69 -0.06
C MET A 448 -21.48 -36.81 0.24
N ALA A 449 -22.22 -35.70 0.24
CA ALA A 449 -23.68 -35.73 0.41
C ALA A 449 -24.37 -36.43 -0.76
N VAL A 450 -23.96 -36.13 -2.00
CA VAL A 450 -24.48 -36.80 -3.21
C VAL A 450 -24.17 -38.30 -3.17
N PHE A 451 -22.93 -38.66 -2.76
CA PHE A 451 -22.53 -40.04 -2.59
C PHE A 451 -23.43 -40.79 -1.59
N LEU A 452 -23.66 -40.21 -0.38
CA LEU A 452 -24.52 -40.81 0.65
C LEU A 452 -25.95 -40.95 0.18
N LEU A 453 -26.53 -39.99 -0.51
CA LEU A 453 -27.88 -40.08 -1.04
C LEU A 453 -28.01 -41.15 -2.12
N SER A 454 -27.02 -41.28 -3.01
CA SER A 454 -26.97 -42.30 -4.05
C SER A 454 -26.83 -43.70 -3.42
N PHE A 455 -26.02 -43.83 -2.36
CA PHE A 455 -25.86 -45.08 -1.63
C PHE A 455 -27.14 -45.54 -0.91
N LEU A 456 -27.85 -44.59 -0.24
CA LEU A 456 -29.13 -44.89 0.41
C LEU A 456 -30.19 -45.30 -0.61
N ALA A 457 -30.28 -44.64 -1.76
CA ALA A 457 -31.19 -44.98 -2.84
C ALA A 457 -30.91 -46.37 -3.40
N TYR A 458 -29.65 -46.74 -3.58
CA TYR A 458 -29.24 -48.07 -4.06
C TYR A 458 -29.59 -49.21 -3.08
N LYS A 459 -29.52 -48.93 -1.75
CA LYS A 459 -29.81 -49.93 -0.71
C LYS A 459 -31.31 -50.15 -0.50
N VAL A 460 -32.15 -49.22 -0.94
CA VAL A 460 -33.62 -49.29 -0.81
C VAL A 460 -34.29 -49.88 -2.08
N SER A 461 -33.59 -49.85 -3.21
CA SER A 461 -34.02 -50.53 -4.46
C SER A 461 -33.51 -51.99 -4.48
#